data_f23c3dcb3416b7fceaf9540187c3c021
#
_entry.id   f23c3dcb3416b7fceaf9540187c3c021
#
_cell.length_a   1.000
_cell.length_b   1.000
_cell.length_c   1.000
_cell.angle_alpha   90.00
_cell.angle_beta   90.00
_cell.angle_gamma   90.00
#
_symmetry.space_group_name_H-M   'P 1'
#
loop_
_entity.id
_entity.type
_entity.pdbx_description
1 polymer ?
#
loop_
_entity_poly.entity_id
_entity_poly.type
_entity_poly.pdbx_seq_one_letter_code
_entity_poly.pdbx_strand_id
1 'polypeptide(L)'
;MADPIRPPAAPWDRDLFDDAGYLRRNLGLMESIEAGIVDSAWDHYDKHGRREGRLPNDVDPDFYLAAYPIMATDLGRPPNRGDAAAHFVRFGRARGYLPNVQAQRPNDPGAVASPFGGGWTDRTDAPDLVQNRFDLARITDRQAERLRSWVRDGYVVIDLGTATDRQAPAALALEQIFAGAAEGALFRCPALGSESMSWVPELTPNPAAALDIHYLSRAARALILAPPVVRFLTELFDSPLLIAGSEGVLRPNASPPHQDSALIAHSTQRQFAGLWFGLDDPPAGDAMHLYPGSHRFPDFRYAGRYKSVEEARRMAAGGLAEDEARHTDSLLTALRRGGLERRSLTPPHGSVVVWHPDLVCEVTPVTGLDVRRGIRAWVCPRFATPLYAERAPIRLCAQEGHFFASGAYAQREPLD
;
A
#
# COMPACT_ATOMS: atom_id res chain seq x y z
N MET A 1 -12.58 -45.85 20.98
CA MET A 1 -12.82 -44.63 20.19
C MET A 1 -11.49 -44.23 19.63
N ALA A 2 -11.29 -44.38 18.34
CA ALA A 2 -10.06 -43.99 17.68
C ALA A 2 -10.02 -42.47 17.58
N ASP A 3 -8.90 -41.87 18.01
CA ASP A 3 -8.60 -40.46 17.83
C ASP A 3 -8.74 -40.08 16.34
N PRO A 4 -9.40 -38.94 15.99
CA PRO A 4 -9.46 -38.53 14.61
C PRO A 4 -8.04 -38.23 14.14
N ILE A 5 -7.62 -38.96 13.11
CA ILE A 5 -6.33 -38.82 12.45
C ILE A 5 -6.13 -37.34 12.08
N ARG A 6 -5.34 -36.66 12.88
CA ARG A 6 -4.84 -35.29 12.61
C ARG A 6 -3.99 -35.39 11.36
N PRO A 7 -4.36 -34.74 10.25
CA PRO A 7 -3.46 -34.72 9.10
C PRO A 7 -2.13 -34.10 9.56
N PRO A 8 -0.99 -34.63 9.11
CA PRO A 8 0.29 -34.03 9.43
C PRO A 8 0.23 -32.57 8.97
N ALA A 9 0.41 -31.66 9.91
CA ALA A 9 0.49 -30.23 9.61
C ALA A 9 1.69 -30.04 8.68
N ALA A 10 1.44 -29.97 7.38
CA ALA A 10 2.42 -29.39 6.49
C ALA A 10 2.75 -28.01 7.07
N PRO A 11 4.03 -27.69 7.29
CA PRO A 11 4.38 -26.38 7.80
C PRO A 11 3.79 -25.36 6.83
N TRP A 12 2.83 -24.57 7.31
CA TRP A 12 2.31 -23.47 6.53
C TRP A 12 3.49 -22.56 6.28
N ASP A 13 3.85 -22.45 5.01
CA ASP A 13 4.82 -21.48 4.56
C ASP A 13 4.25 -20.09 4.89
N ARG A 14 5.04 -19.27 5.54
CA ARG A 14 4.68 -17.89 5.85
C ARG A 14 4.13 -17.16 4.62
N ASP A 15 4.64 -17.48 3.44
CA ASP A 15 4.21 -16.92 2.16
C ASP A 15 2.78 -17.28 1.77
N LEU A 16 2.20 -18.29 2.37
CA LEU A 16 0.83 -18.74 2.11
C LEU A 16 -0.17 -18.28 3.18
N PHE A 17 0.31 -17.69 4.26
CA PHE A 17 -0.55 -17.14 5.29
C PHE A 17 -1.21 -15.85 4.79
N ASP A 18 -2.51 -15.74 5.05
CA ASP A 18 -3.30 -14.57 4.67
C ASP A 18 -3.65 -13.76 5.91
N ASP A 19 -2.82 -12.75 6.21
CA ASP A 19 -2.99 -11.90 7.39
C ASP A 19 -4.39 -11.27 7.44
N ALA A 20 -4.87 -10.71 6.33
CA ALA A 20 -6.17 -10.08 6.26
C ALA A 20 -7.32 -11.09 6.49
N GLY A 21 -7.25 -12.25 5.82
CA GLY A 21 -8.23 -13.31 5.99
C GLY A 21 -8.22 -13.89 7.40
N TYR A 22 -7.06 -14.04 7.99
CA TYR A 22 -6.94 -14.53 9.37
C TYR A 22 -7.54 -13.56 10.36
N LEU A 23 -7.27 -12.27 10.22
CA LEU A 23 -7.83 -11.23 11.07
C LEU A 23 -9.35 -11.11 10.92
N ARG A 24 -9.89 -11.25 9.70
CA ARG A 24 -11.36 -11.27 9.50
C ARG A 24 -12.06 -12.41 10.25
N ARG A 25 -11.40 -13.56 10.42
CA ARG A 25 -11.94 -14.65 11.25
C ARG A 25 -11.73 -14.49 12.74
N ASN A 26 -10.80 -13.64 13.14
CA ASN A 26 -10.34 -13.52 14.53
C ASN A 26 -10.33 -12.05 14.96
N LEU A 27 -11.50 -11.39 14.92
CA LEU A 27 -11.65 -9.94 15.10
C LEU A 27 -11.07 -9.41 16.42
N GLY A 28 -11.26 -10.13 17.54
CA GLY A 28 -10.66 -9.75 18.82
C GLY A 28 -9.12 -9.69 18.82
N LEU A 29 -8.49 -10.32 17.82
CA LEU A 29 -7.05 -10.26 17.67
C LEU A 29 -6.56 -8.91 17.17
N MET A 30 -7.36 -8.20 16.39
CA MET A 30 -7.00 -6.87 15.88
C MET A 30 -6.80 -5.86 17.01
N GLU A 31 -7.70 -5.86 17.99
CA GLU A 31 -7.59 -5.01 19.17
C GLU A 31 -6.36 -5.35 20.00
N SER A 32 -6.07 -6.65 20.13
CA SER A 32 -4.89 -7.13 20.85
C SER A 32 -3.58 -6.72 20.18
N ILE A 33 -3.54 -6.69 18.85
CA ILE A 33 -2.38 -6.20 18.09
C ILE A 33 -2.27 -4.66 18.22
N GLU A 34 -3.39 -3.92 18.14
CA GLU A 34 -3.40 -2.47 18.33
C GLU A 34 -2.93 -2.05 19.72
N ALA A 35 -3.29 -2.85 20.71
CA ALA A 35 -2.85 -2.64 22.09
C ALA A 35 -1.39 -3.09 22.36
N GLY A 36 -0.72 -3.71 21.38
CA GLY A 36 0.64 -4.23 21.55
C GLY A 36 0.73 -5.49 22.41
N ILE A 37 -0.39 -6.18 22.63
CA ILE A 37 -0.44 -7.45 23.42
C ILE A 37 0.02 -8.62 22.55
N VAL A 38 -0.24 -8.55 21.26
CA VAL A 38 0.16 -9.53 20.25
C VAL A 38 0.93 -8.79 19.15
N ASP A 39 2.08 -9.34 18.76
CA ASP A 39 2.96 -8.66 17.80
C ASP A 39 2.33 -8.61 16.39
N SER A 40 1.67 -9.71 15.95
CA SER A 40 1.08 -9.80 14.62
C SER A 40 0.07 -10.94 14.49
N ALA A 41 -0.69 -10.94 13.39
CA ALA A 41 -1.57 -12.03 13.01
C ALA A 41 -0.81 -13.36 12.85
N TRP A 42 0.37 -13.32 12.21
CA TRP A 42 1.22 -14.48 12.04
C TRP A 42 1.77 -14.99 13.37
N ASP A 43 2.28 -14.11 14.22
CA ASP A 43 2.82 -14.47 15.52
C ASP A 43 1.77 -15.21 16.36
N HIS A 44 0.56 -14.69 16.39
CA HIS A 44 -0.55 -15.36 17.03
C HIS A 44 -0.87 -16.72 16.39
N TYR A 45 -0.92 -16.79 15.05
CA TYR A 45 -1.23 -18.04 14.36
C TYR A 45 -0.16 -19.09 14.62
N ASP A 46 1.11 -18.73 14.54
CA ASP A 46 2.23 -19.64 14.71
C ASP A 46 2.35 -20.16 16.15
N LYS A 47 2.18 -19.28 17.15
CA LYS A 47 2.29 -19.61 18.57
C LYS A 47 1.03 -20.30 19.14
N HIS A 48 -0.14 -19.89 18.69
CA HIS A 48 -1.44 -20.28 19.27
C HIS A 48 -2.42 -20.85 18.26
N GLY A 49 -2.72 -20.12 17.16
CA GLY A 49 -3.80 -20.44 16.24
C GLY A 49 -3.69 -21.83 15.61
N ARG A 50 -2.50 -22.30 15.29
CA ARG A 50 -2.26 -23.65 14.77
C ARG A 50 -2.69 -24.73 15.78
N ARG A 51 -2.36 -24.52 17.06
CA ARG A 51 -2.70 -25.47 18.13
C ARG A 51 -4.20 -25.48 18.43
N GLU A 52 -4.84 -24.34 18.25
CA GLU A 52 -6.27 -24.16 18.42
C GLU A 52 -7.08 -24.62 17.19
N GLY A 53 -6.41 -25.06 16.11
CA GLY A 53 -7.06 -25.50 14.87
C GLY A 53 -7.67 -24.35 14.05
N ARG A 54 -7.23 -23.10 14.27
CA ARG A 54 -7.69 -21.97 13.47
C ARG A 54 -7.18 -22.09 12.03
N LEU A 55 -8.01 -21.66 11.09
CA LEU A 55 -7.60 -21.61 9.68
C LEU A 55 -6.67 -20.42 9.43
N PRO A 56 -5.70 -20.55 8.52
CA PRO A 56 -4.70 -19.50 8.23
C PRO A 56 -5.25 -18.31 7.43
N ASN A 57 -6.52 -18.37 7.03
CA ASN A 57 -7.22 -17.34 6.26
C ASN A 57 -8.74 -17.50 6.41
N ASP A 58 -9.53 -16.71 5.66
CA ASP A 58 -11.00 -16.76 5.69
C ASP A 58 -11.64 -17.67 4.63
N VAL A 59 -10.85 -18.52 3.97
CA VAL A 59 -11.36 -19.46 2.98
C VAL A 59 -12.32 -20.45 3.66
N ASP A 60 -13.54 -20.55 3.11
CA ASP A 60 -14.45 -21.67 3.39
C ASP A 60 -14.07 -22.84 2.46
N PRO A 61 -13.51 -23.93 2.99
CA PRO A 61 -13.05 -25.03 2.15
C PRO A 61 -14.15 -25.69 1.34
N ASP A 62 -15.37 -25.82 1.89
CA ASP A 62 -16.47 -26.49 1.21
C ASP A 62 -17.01 -25.64 0.05
N PHE A 63 -17.22 -24.35 0.32
CA PHE A 63 -17.57 -23.41 -0.72
C PHE A 63 -16.51 -23.40 -1.83
N TYR A 64 -15.24 -23.28 -1.44
CA TYR A 64 -14.14 -23.10 -2.38
C TYR A 64 -13.93 -24.31 -3.29
N LEU A 65 -13.99 -25.53 -2.72
CA LEU A 65 -13.91 -26.76 -3.49
C LEU A 65 -15.07 -26.92 -4.47
N ALA A 66 -16.27 -26.57 -4.05
CA ALA A 66 -17.46 -26.64 -4.91
C ALA A 66 -17.43 -25.58 -6.02
N ALA A 67 -16.97 -24.36 -5.70
CA ALA A 67 -16.97 -23.24 -6.63
C ALA A 67 -15.84 -23.31 -7.69
N TYR A 68 -14.71 -23.97 -7.35
CA TYR A 68 -13.51 -23.94 -8.20
C TYR A 68 -12.92 -25.32 -8.49
N PRO A 69 -13.59 -26.15 -9.32
CA PRO A 69 -13.12 -27.51 -9.70
C PRO A 69 -11.75 -27.50 -10.38
N ILE A 70 -11.33 -26.37 -10.93
CA ILE A 70 -10.02 -26.17 -11.57
C ILE A 70 -8.85 -26.47 -10.62
N MET A 71 -9.08 -26.48 -9.31
CA MET A 71 -8.06 -26.83 -8.33
C MET A 71 -7.42 -28.19 -8.61
N ALA A 72 -8.19 -29.15 -9.10
CA ALA A 72 -7.66 -30.47 -9.44
C ALA A 72 -6.57 -30.39 -10.53
N THR A 73 -6.78 -29.53 -11.52
CA THR A 73 -5.80 -29.27 -12.59
C THR A 73 -4.58 -28.54 -12.07
N ASP A 74 -4.79 -27.49 -11.28
CA ASP A 74 -3.69 -26.66 -10.75
C ASP A 74 -2.79 -27.46 -9.78
N LEU A 75 -3.35 -28.40 -9.05
CA LEU A 75 -2.63 -29.27 -8.11
C LEU A 75 -2.10 -30.56 -8.74
N GLY A 76 -2.56 -30.93 -9.94
CA GLY A 76 -2.23 -32.20 -10.59
C GLY A 76 -2.77 -33.44 -9.85
N ARG A 77 -3.73 -33.25 -8.92
CA ARG A 77 -4.37 -34.30 -8.13
C ARG A 77 -5.74 -33.84 -7.60
N PRO A 78 -6.60 -34.76 -7.15
CA PRO A 78 -7.84 -34.38 -6.46
C PRO A 78 -7.54 -33.51 -5.24
N PRO A 79 -8.21 -32.34 -5.10
CA PRO A 79 -8.02 -31.45 -3.97
C PRO A 79 -8.74 -31.97 -2.71
N ASN A 80 -8.23 -31.60 -1.55
CA ASN A 80 -8.89 -31.81 -0.26
C ASN A 80 -9.15 -30.45 0.44
N ARG A 81 -9.88 -30.51 1.57
CA ARG A 81 -10.24 -29.29 2.33
C ARG A 81 -9.01 -28.45 2.76
N GLY A 82 -7.89 -29.11 3.07
CA GLY A 82 -6.66 -28.43 3.48
C GLY A 82 -5.96 -27.67 2.33
N ASP A 83 -6.24 -28.06 1.09
CA ASP A 83 -5.65 -27.41 -0.08
C ASP A 83 -6.31 -26.07 -0.41
N ALA A 84 -7.56 -25.87 -0.02
CA ALA A 84 -8.36 -24.71 -0.42
C ALA A 84 -7.71 -23.39 -0.01
N ALA A 85 -7.24 -23.30 1.24
CA ALA A 85 -6.61 -22.11 1.76
C ALA A 85 -5.31 -21.76 1.02
N ALA A 86 -4.45 -22.75 0.75
CA ALA A 86 -3.20 -22.57 0.03
C ALA A 86 -3.44 -22.23 -1.45
N HIS A 87 -4.38 -22.92 -2.08
CA HIS A 87 -4.74 -22.65 -3.47
C HIS A 87 -5.30 -21.25 -3.66
N PHE A 88 -6.16 -20.77 -2.75
CA PHE A 88 -6.67 -19.41 -2.81
C PHE A 88 -5.54 -18.36 -2.79
N VAL A 89 -4.58 -18.50 -1.87
CA VAL A 89 -3.47 -17.55 -1.77
C VAL A 89 -2.54 -17.63 -2.99
N ARG A 90 -2.25 -18.84 -3.49
CA ARG A 90 -1.32 -19.02 -4.62
C ARG A 90 -1.92 -18.63 -5.97
N PHE A 91 -3.18 -18.99 -6.21
CA PHE A 91 -3.80 -18.91 -7.52
C PHE A 91 -5.13 -18.16 -7.52
N GLY A 92 -5.99 -18.46 -6.56
CA GLY A 92 -7.38 -18.02 -6.57
C GLY A 92 -7.53 -16.51 -6.46
N ARG A 93 -6.78 -15.89 -5.56
CA ARG A 93 -6.82 -14.43 -5.38
C ARG A 93 -6.45 -13.68 -6.67
N ALA A 94 -5.37 -14.07 -7.32
CA ALA A 94 -4.94 -13.47 -8.58
C ALA A 94 -5.95 -13.67 -9.73
N ARG A 95 -6.76 -14.73 -9.65
CA ARG A 95 -7.83 -15.04 -10.61
C ARG A 95 -9.18 -14.43 -10.23
N GLY A 96 -9.26 -13.67 -9.13
CA GLY A 96 -10.50 -13.07 -8.63
C GLY A 96 -11.48 -14.10 -8.04
N TYR A 97 -10.98 -15.26 -7.58
CA TYR A 97 -11.82 -16.26 -6.88
C TYR A 97 -12.20 -15.73 -5.50
N LEU A 98 -13.40 -16.09 -5.06
CA LEU A 98 -13.88 -15.73 -3.73
C LEU A 98 -13.44 -16.77 -2.70
N PRO A 99 -12.98 -16.36 -1.51
CA PRO A 99 -12.61 -17.29 -0.45
C PRO A 99 -13.82 -17.95 0.21
N ASN A 100 -14.97 -17.29 0.22
CA ASN A 100 -16.23 -17.76 0.81
C ASN A 100 -17.42 -17.04 0.17
N VAL A 101 -18.63 -17.48 0.51
CA VAL A 101 -19.87 -16.95 -0.08
C VAL A 101 -20.16 -15.49 0.29
N GLN A 102 -19.63 -15.01 1.42
CA GLN A 102 -19.78 -13.61 1.87
C GLN A 102 -18.75 -12.67 1.29
N ALA A 103 -17.69 -13.20 0.67
CA ALA A 103 -16.65 -12.38 0.10
C ALA A 103 -17.19 -11.59 -1.10
N GLN A 104 -16.76 -10.35 -1.23
CA GLN A 104 -17.03 -9.53 -2.40
C GLN A 104 -15.99 -9.81 -3.47
N ARG A 105 -16.39 -9.82 -4.75
CA ARG A 105 -15.43 -9.85 -5.85
C ARG A 105 -14.69 -8.51 -5.88
N PRO A 106 -13.37 -8.49 -5.64
CA PRO A 106 -12.61 -7.31 -5.99
C PRO A 106 -12.71 -7.17 -7.53
N ASN A 107 -12.98 -6.00 -8.05
CA ASN A 107 -13.02 -5.72 -9.49
C ASN A 107 -14.14 -6.44 -10.29
N ASP A 108 -15.39 -6.25 -9.88
CA ASP A 108 -16.50 -6.42 -10.80
C ASP A 108 -16.48 -5.25 -11.81
N PRO A 109 -16.19 -5.48 -13.10
CA PRO A 109 -16.09 -4.40 -14.10
C PRO A 109 -17.36 -3.57 -14.23
N GLY A 110 -18.51 -4.15 -13.88
CA GLY A 110 -19.79 -3.44 -13.91
C GLY A 110 -20.01 -2.50 -12.73
N ALA A 111 -19.22 -2.61 -11.68
CA ALA A 111 -19.38 -1.83 -10.44
C ALA A 111 -18.32 -0.76 -10.23
N VAL A 112 -17.20 -0.80 -10.94
CA VAL A 112 -16.14 0.22 -10.93
C VAL A 112 -16.27 1.09 -12.16
N ALA A 113 -16.41 2.40 -11.97
CA ALA A 113 -16.61 3.34 -13.07
C ALA A 113 -15.35 3.52 -13.95
N SER A 114 -14.17 3.15 -13.46
CA SER A 114 -12.90 3.33 -14.17
C SER A 114 -12.56 2.12 -15.06
N PRO A 115 -12.16 2.34 -16.33
CA PRO A 115 -11.65 1.28 -17.20
C PRO A 115 -10.30 0.73 -16.77
N PHE A 116 -9.61 1.40 -15.83
CA PHE A 116 -8.35 0.94 -15.24
C PHE A 116 -8.57 0.02 -14.03
N GLY A 117 -9.82 -0.36 -13.77
CA GLY A 117 -10.18 -1.15 -12.61
C GLY A 117 -10.18 -0.34 -11.31
N GLY A 118 -10.10 -1.02 -10.20
CA GLY A 118 -10.08 -0.44 -8.86
C GLY A 118 -10.22 -1.52 -7.80
N GLY A 119 -10.11 -1.14 -6.54
CA GLY A 119 -10.41 -1.98 -5.40
C GLY A 119 -11.92 -2.10 -5.16
N TRP A 120 -12.31 -2.92 -4.18
CA TRP A 120 -13.72 -3.01 -3.77
C TRP A 120 -14.25 -1.67 -3.23
N THR A 121 -13.37 -0.81 -2.71
CA THR A 121 -13.71 0.53 -2.23
C THR A 121 -13.92 1.57 -3.34
N ASP A 122 -13.57 1.24 -4.59
CA ASP A 122 -13.81 2.08 -5.77
C ASP A 122 -15.15 1.78 -6.44
N ARG A 123 -15.87 0.78 -5.96
CA ARG A 123 -17.17 0.40 -6.48
C ARG A 123 -18.22 1.43 -6.13
N THR A 124 -19.25 1.53 -6.95
CA THR A 124 -20.39 2.43 -6.70
C THR A 124 -21.17 2.06 -5.44
N ASP A 125 -21.15 0.78 -5.06
CA ASP A 125 -21.77 0.24 -3.84
C ASP A 125 -20.80 0.11 -2.66
N ALA A 126 -19.62 0.73 -2.72
CA ALA A 126 -18.62 0.66 -1.66
C ALA A 126 -19.15 1.05 -0.26
N PRO A 127 -20.00 2.09 -0.09
CA PRO A 127 -20.58 2.41 1.21
C PRO A 127 -21.38 1.24 1.81
N ASP A 128 -22.17 0.55 0.98
CA ASP A 128 -22.96 -0.61 1.40
C ASP A 128 -22.07 -1.81 1.73
N LEU A 129 -20.97 -1.98 0.99
CA LEU A 129 -19.98 -3.02 1.27
C LEU A 129 -19.25 -2.79 2.59
N VAL A 130 -18.92 -1.55 2.94
CA VAL A 130 -18.37 -1.22 4.25
C VAL A 130 -19.36 -1.54 5.35
N GLN A 131 -20.62 -1.13 5.17
CA GLN A 131 -21.67 -1.41 6.15
C GLN A 131 -21.90 -2.92 6.31
N ASN A 132 -21.97 -3.67 5.22
CA ASN A 132 -22.13 -5.12 5.26
C ASN A 132 -20.96 -5.82 5.98
N ARG A 133 -19.70 -5.41 5.73
CA ARG A 133 -18.54 -5.93 6.47
C ARG A 133 -18.62 -5.66 7.96
N PHE A 134 -19.13 -4.49 8.34
CA PHE A 134 -19.35 -4.12 9.73
C PHE A 134 -20.46 -4.96 10.37
N ASP A 135 -21.62 -5.08 9.71
CA ASP A 135 -22.77 -5.85 10.21
C ASP A 135 -22.46 -7.34 10.37
N LEU A 136 -21.58 -7.86 9.51
CA LEU A 136 -21.05 -9.23 9.60
C LEU A 136 -19.91 -9.37 10.62
N ALA A 137 -19.63 -8.35 11.41
CA ALA A 137 -18.53 -8.29 12.36
C ALA A 137 -17.16 -8.70 11.78
N ARG A 138 -16.91 -8.33 10.52
CA ARG A 138 -15.64 -8.58 9.82
C ARG A 138 -14.62 -7.48 10.06
N ILE A 139 -15.09 -6.30 10.41
CA ILE A 139 -14.29 -5.11 10.72
C ILE A 139 -14.81 -4.47 12.01
N THR A 140 -13.92 -3.84 12.74
CA THR A 140 -14.26 -3.08 13.94
C THR A 140 -14.87 -1.72 13.59
N ASP A 141 -15.50 -1.04 14.58
CA ASP A 141 -16.00 0.33 14.42
C ASP A 141 -14.95 1.28 13.85
N ARG A 142 -13.73 1.25 14.42
CA ARG A 142 -12.61 2.08 13.99
C ARG A 142 -12.22 1.81 12.53
N GLN A 143 -12.21 0.55 12.11
CA GLN A 143 -11.92 0.20 10.72
C GLN A 143 -13.04 0.63 9.78
N ALA A 144 -14.31 0.45 10.18
CA ALA A 144 -15.45 0.91 9.39
C ALA A 144 -15.40 2.42 9.19
N GLU A 145 -15.07 3.19 10.23
CA GLU A 145 -14.92 4.65 10.14
C GLU A 145 -13.79 5.04 9.17
N ARG A 146 -12.62 4.39 9.26
CA ARG A 146 -11.49 4.61 8.34
C ARG A 146 -11.86 4.29 6.89
N LEU A 147 -12.54 3.17 6.66
CA LEU A 147 -12.99 2.78 5.32
C LEU A 147 -14.07 3.73 4.78
N ARG A 148 -15.00 4.20 5.61
CA ARG A 148 -15.96 5.24 5.20
C ARG A 148 -15.27 6.55 4.83
N SER A 149 -14.24 6.96 5.59
CA SER A 149 -13.44 8.14 5.26
C SER A 149 -12.68 7.94 3.95
N TRP A 150 -12.06 6.77 3.75
CA TRP A 150 -11.39 6.43 2.50
C TRP A 150 -12.33 6.50 1.30
N VAL A 151 -13.50 5.88 1.38
CA VAL A 151 -14.51 5.87 0.30
C VAL A 151 -15.05 7.28 0.03
N ARG A 152 -15.27 8.09 1.06
CA ARG A 152 -15.84 9.44 0.94
C ARG A 152 -14.81 10.47 0.51
N ASP A 153 -13.67 10.50 1.20
CA ASP A 153 -12.68 11.58 1.12
C ASP A 153 -11.43 11.19 0.32
N GLY A 154 -11.15 9.89 0.15
CA GLY A 154 -9.98 9.35 -0.52
C GLY A 154 -8.72 9.35 0.35
N TYR A 155 -8.82 9.60 1.66
CA TYR A 155 -7.69 9.52 2.58
C TYR A 155 -8.13 9.22 4.01
N VAL A 156 -7.16 8.78 4.80
CA VAL A 156 -7.31 8.60 6.25
C VAL A 156 -6.05 9.06 6.97
N VAL A 157 -6.20 9.50 8.22
CA VAL A 157 -5.08 9.72 9.15
C VAL A 157 -5.14 8.61 10.19
N ILE A 158 -4.05 7.86 10.31
CA ILE A 158 -3.97 6.72 11.22
C ILE A 158 -3.00 7.06 12.34
N ASP A 159 -3.49 7.02 13.56
CA ASP A 159 -2.66 7.06 14.76
C ASP A 159 -1.88 5.75 14.87
N LEU A 160 -0.57 5.85 15.04
CA LEU A 160 0.35 4.70 15.15
C LEU A 160 0.33 4.06 16.55
N GLY A 161 -0.23 4.75 17.56
CA GLY A 161 -0.29 4.27 18.94
C GLY A 161 1.11 3.88 19.46
N THR A 162 1.25 2.68 19.99
CA THR A 162 2.53 2.16 20.48
C THR A 162 3.61 2.03 19.39
N ALA A 163 3.21 1.94 18.12
CA ALA A 163 4.17 1.87 17.01
C ALA A 163 4.85 3.21 16.69
N THR A 164 4.51 4.29 17.41
CA THR A 164 5.22 5.59 17.35
C THR A 164 6.71 5.44 17.68
N ASP A 165 7.09 4.49 18.53
CA ASP A 165 8.49 4.18 18.84
C ASP A 165 9.33 3.82 17.61
N ARG A 166 8.70 3.43 16.49
CA ARG A 166 9.38 3.13 15.23
C ARG A 166 9.84 4.38 14.48
N GLN A 167 9.31 5.56 14.80
CA GLN A 167 9.67 6.80 14.11
C GLN A 167 11.10 7.25 14.41
N ALA A 168 11.55 7.19 15.67
CA ALA A 168 12.89 7.61 16.03
C ALA A 168 14.02 6.79 15.36
N PRO A 169 13.96 5.43 15.32
CA PRO A 169 14.92 4.64 14.54
C PRO A 169 14.87 4.95 13.03
N ALA A 170 13.70 5.19 12.47
CA ALA A 170 13.55 5.54 11.05
C ALA A 170 14.13 6.93 10.75
N ALA A 171 13.94 7.90 11.64
CA ALA A 171 14.54 9.24 11.54
C ALA A 171 16.07 9.18 11.60
N LEU A 172 16.61 8.42 12.53
CA LEU A 172 18.06 8.20 12.65
C LEU A 172 18.65 7.56 11.39
N ALA A 173 17.99 6.53 10.86
CA ALA A 173 18.42 5.88 9.61
C ALA A 173 18.42 6.88 8.45
N LEU A 174 17.40 7.73 8.34
CA LEU A 174 17.33 8.77 7.32
C LEU A 174 18.49 9.76 7.43
N GLU A 175 18.80 10.22 8.63
CA GLU A 175 19.95 11.10 8.88
C GLU A 175 21.27 10.47 8.45
N GLN A 176 21.48 9.21 8.81
CA GLN A 176 22.69 8.46 8.45
C GLN A 176 22.83 8.31 6.92
N ILE A 177 21.72 8.03 6.22
CA ILE A 177 21.71 7.95 4.75
C ILE A 177 22.12 9.30 4.13
N PHE A 178 21.56 10.41 4.61
CA PHE A 178 21.91 11.74 4.14
C PHE A 178 23.30 12.24 4.62
N ALA A 179 23.85 11.63 5.64
CA ALA A 179 25.25 11.86 6.04
C ALA A 179 26.27 11.03 5.21
N GLY A 180 25.79 10.24 4.22
CA GLY A 180 26.65 9.44 3.35
C GLY A 180 27.07 8.10 3.98
N ALA A 181 26.46 7.68 5.09
CA ALA A 181 26.80 6.44 5.77
C ALA A 181 26.28 5.16 5.07
N ALA A 182 25.34 5.31 4.13
CA ALA A 182 24.80 4.18 3.36
C ALA A 182 25.49 4.09 1.99
N GLU A 183 26.44 3.18 1.86
CA GLU A 183 27.15 2.95 0.61
C GLU A 183 26.18 2.51 -0.51
N GLY A 184 26.29 3.16 -1.67
CA GLY A 184 25.45 2.87 -2.83
C GLY A 184 24.01 3.40 -2.73
N ALA A 185 23.69 4.23 -1.73
CA ALA A 185 22.42 4.94 -1.68
C ALA A 185 22.26 5.87 -2.88
N LEU A 186 21.05 5.85 -3.48
CA LEU A 186 20.69 6.68 -4.61
C LEU A 186 19.72 7.78 -4.19
N PHE A 187 19.89 8.93 -4.81
CA PHE A 187 19.13 10.13 -4.48
C PHE A 187 18.56 10.78 -5.75
N ARG A 188 17.35 11.31 -5.63
CA ARG A 188 16.79 12.24 -6.60
C ARG A 188 16.95 13.65 -6.07
N CYS A 189 17.54 14.53 -6.85
CA CYS A 189 17.71 15.93 -6.50
C CYS A 189 17.49 16.83 -7.73
N PRO A 190 16.26 17.33 -7.95
CA PRO A 190 15.95 18.19 -9.09
C PRO A 190 16.82 19.46 -9.14
N ALA A 191 17.19 20.03 -8.00
CA ALA A 191 18.06 21.20 -7.92
C ALA A 191 19.47 20.94 -8.52
N LEU A 192 19.92 19.68 -8.51
CA LEU A 192 21.17 19.24 -9.14
C LEU A 192 20.94 18.59 -10.52
N GLY A 193 19.72 18.67 -11.05
CA GLY A 193 19.36 18.14 -12.37
C GLY A 193 19.38 16.61 -12.44
N SER A 194 19.21 15.90 -11.32
CA SER A 194 19.35 14.45 -11.30
C SER A 194 18.12 13.72 -10.76
N GLU A 195 17.67 12.72 -11.52
CA GLU A 195 16.63 11.76 -11.12
C GLU A 195 17.21 10.56 -10.34
N SER A 196 18.51 10.29 -10.48
CA SER A 196 19.21 9.23 -9.72
C SER A 196 20.70 9.51 -9.68
N MET A 197 21.24 9.76 -8.50
CA MET A 197 22.66 10.06 -8.29
C MET A 197 23.16 9.46 -6.98
N SER A 198 24.46 9.20 -6.91
CA SER A 198 25.12 8.84 -5.66
C SER A 198 25.17 10.01 -4.70
N TRP A 199 25.43 9.70 -3.43
CA TRP A 199 25.55 10.72 -2.39
C TRP A 199 26.67 11.75 -2.70
N VAL A 200 26.33 13.02 -2.47
CA VAL A 200 27.26 14.16 -2.48
C VAL A 200 26.86 15.14 -1.37
N PRO A 201 27.80 15.93 -0.81
CA PRO A 201 27.50 16.87 0.29
C PRO A 201 26.39 17.88 -0.03
N GLU A 202 26.25 18.25 -1.29
CA GLU A 202 25.27 19.20 -1.81
C GLU A 202 23.81 18.70 -1.67
N LEU A 203 23.60 17.40 -1.42
CA LEU A 203 22.25 16.86 -1.18
C LEU A 203 21.65 17.37 0.14
N THR A 204 22.48 17.61 1.16
CA THR A 204 21.98 18.00 2.50
C THR A 204 21.27 19.36 2.52
N PRO A 205 21.80 20.43 1.88
CA PRO A 205 21.11 21.72 1.85
C PRO A 205 19.97 21.81 0.82
N ASN A 206 19.91 20.89 -0.14
CA ASN A 206 18.91 20.91 -1.20
C ASN A 206 17.70 20.03 -0.87
N PRO A 207 16.51 20.34 -1.41
CA PRO A 207 15.40 19.42 -1.43
C PRO A 207 15.78 18.18 -2.26
N ALA A 208 15.99 17.05 -1.57
CA ALA A 208 16.39 15.78 -2.17
C ALA A 208 15.63 14.62 -1.53
N ALA A 209 15.48 13.53 -2.26
CA ALA A 209 14.88 12.30 -1.80
C ALA A 209 15.87 11.14 -1.90
N ALA A 210 16.11 10.43 -0.81
CA ALA A 210 16.77 9.13 -0.82
C ALA A 210 15.77 8.11 -1.38
N LEU A 211 16.13 7.46 -2.49
CA LEU A 211 15.24 6.54 -3.21
C LEU A 211 15.16 5.19 -2.48
N ASP A 212 13.97 4.63 -2.45
CA ASP A 212 13.67 3.32 -1.90
C ASP A 212 14.30 3.08 -0.52
N ILE A 213 14.10 4.05 0.41
CA ILE A 213 14.64 3.99 1.77
C ILE A 213 14.24 2.70 2.51
N HIS A 214 13.10 2.10 2.16
CA HIS A 214 12.66 0.82 2.68
C HIS A 214 13.61 -0.34 2.29
N TYR A 215 14.35 -0.20 1.21
CA TYR A 215 15.39 -1.15 0.80
C TYR A 215 16.66 -0.95 1.63
N LEU A 216 17.02 0.30 1.90
CA LEU A 216 18.24 0.69 2.61
C LEU A 216 18.12 0.49 4.14
N SER A 217 16.92 0.53 4.70
CA SER A 217 16.72 0.57 6.15
C SER A 217 15.59 -0.34 6.63
N ARG A 218 15.94 -1.26 7.53
CA ARG A 218 14.97 -2.10 8.24
C ARG A 218 14.04 -1.26 9.12
N ALA A 219 14.55 -0.19 9.73
CA ALA A 219 13.74 0.70 10.54
C ALA A 219 12.68 1.43 9.71
N ALA A 220 13.03 1.87 8.49
CA ALA A 220 12.05 2.47 7.56
C ALA A 220 11.00 1.43 7.13
N ARG A 221 11.39 0.19 6.83
CA ARG A 221 10.42 -0.89 6.53
C ARG A 221 9.48 -1.15 7.71
N ALA A 222 10.04 -1.24 8.92
CA ALA A 222 9.26 -1.49 10.13
C ALA A 222 8.25 -0.37 10.42
N LEU A 223 8.59 0.88 10.10
CA LEU A 223 7.66 2.00 10.21
C LEU A 223 6.56 1.94 9.16
N ILE A 224 6.91 1.69 7.89
CA ILE A 224 5.93 1.57 6.79
C ILE A 224 4.95 0.41 7.06
N LEU A 225 5.45 -0.69 7.62
CA LEU A 225 4.66 -1.85 8.03
C LEU A 225 4.26 -1.81 9.51
N ALA A 226 4.00 -0.62 10.05
CA ALA A 226 3.48 -0.51 11.41
C ALA A 226 2.11 -1.20 11.53
N PRO A 227 1.80 -1.90 12.64
CA PRO A 227 0.58 -2.71 12.75
C PRO A 227 -0.72 -1.98 12.42
N PRO A 228 -0.95 -0.71 12.83
CA PRO A 228 -2.16 0.01 12.45
C PRO A 228 -2.29 0.28 10.95
N VAL A 229 -1.14 0.46 10.26
CA VAL A 229 -1.06 0.66 8.80
C VAL A 229 -1.34 -0.65 8.08
N VAL A 230 -0.64 -1.70 8.46
CA VAL A 230 -0.81 -3.05 7.90
C VAL A 230 -2.27 -3.47 7.98
N ARG A 231 -2.90 -3.29 9.13
CA ARG A 231 -4.29 -3.66 9.32
C ARG A 231 -5.24 -2.91 8.39
N PHE A 232 -5.08 -1.61 8.27
CA PHE A 232 -5.93 -0.83 7.37
C PHE A 232 -5.71 -1.24 5.92
N LEU A 233 -4.46 -1.37 5.47
CA LEU A 233 -4.15 -1.67 4.09
C LEU A 233 -4.46 -3.13 3.70
N THR A 234 -4.29 -4.09 4.61
CA THR A 234 -4.68 -5.47 4.33
C THR A 234 -6.19 -5.62 4.18
N GLU A 235 -6.98 -4.87 4.95
CA GLU A 235 -8.43 -4.81 4.78
C GLU A 235 -8.81 -4.09 3.48
N LEU A 236 -8.14 -2.98 3.17
CA LEU A 236 -8.37 -2.21 1.96
C LEU A 236 -8.10 -3.03 0.69
N PHE A 237 -7.01 -3.78 0.67
CA PHE A 237 -6.59 -4.55 -0.51
C PHE A 237 -7.02 -6.01 -0.51
N ASP A 238 -7.58 -6.48 0.60
CA ASP A 238 -7.90 -7.90 0.79
C ASP A 238 -6.71 -8.82 0.48
N SER A 239 -5.49 -8.38 0.86
CA SER A 239 -4.23 -9.01 0.47
C SER A 239 -3.12 -8.66 1.45
N PRO A 240 -2.12 -9.53 1.65
CA PRO A 240 -0.81 -9.11 2.12
C PRO A 240 -0.24 -7.98 1.27
N LEU A 241 0.69 -7.22 1.82
CA LEU A 241 1.19 -5.98 1.24
C LEU A 241 2.51 -6.17 0.50
N LEU A 242 2.73 -5.31 -0.47
CA LEU A 242 4.01 -5.08 -1.13
C LEU A 242 4.36 -3.59 -1.01
N ILE A 243 5.48 -3.26 -0.38
CA ILE A 243 6.07 -1.93 -0.49
C ILE A 243 6.68 -1.84 -1.88
N ALA A 244 6.07 -1.03 -2.73
CA ALA A 244 6.47 -0.90 -4.14
C ALA A 244 7.50 0.19 -4.37
N GLY A 245 7.61 1.13 -3.46
CA GLY A 245 8.58 2.21 -3.52
C GLY A 245 8.50 3.07 -2.27
N SER A 246 9.56 3.79 -1.99
CA SER A 246 9.57 4.80 -0.93
C SER A 246 10.64 5.86 -1.15
N GLU A 247 10.45 6.99 -0.48
CA GLU A 247 11.40 8.09 -0.48
C GLU A 247 11.58 8.61 0.94
N GLY A 248 12.82 8.78 1.34
CA GLY A 248 13.16 9.50 2.55
C GLY A 248 13.62 10.92 2.22
N VAL A 249 13.09 11.92 2.92
CA VAL A 249 13.41 13.32 2.67
C VAL A 249 13.82 14.04 3.96
N LEU A 250 14.79 14.93 3.85
CA LEU A 250 15.08 15.92 4.91
C LEU A 250 14.31 17.23 4.66
N ARG A 251 14.09 17.55 3.38
CA ARG A 251 13.27 18.67 2.91
C ARG A 251 12.44 18.21 1.72
N PRO A 252 11.13 18.16 1.84
CA PRO A 252 10.28 17.76 0.71
C PRO A 252 10.36 18.78 -0.42
N ASN A 253 10.41 18.28 -1.65
CA ASN A 253 10.22 19.11 -2.82
C ASN A 253 8.77 19.61 -2.89
N ALA A 254 8.58 20.83 -3.35
CA ALA A 254 7.28 21.31 -3.79
C ALA A 254 6.76 20.41 -4.93
N SER A 255 5.48 20.13 -4.90
CA SER A 255 4.82 19.49 -6.03
C SER A 255 3.50 20.20 -6.34
N PRO A 256 3.23 20.50 -7.62
CA PRO A 256 1.92 21.03 -8.02
C PRO A 256 0.83 19.99 -7.78
N PRO A 257 -0.47 20.36 -7.88
CA PRO A 257 -1.57 19.42 -7.80
C PRO A 257 -1.39 18.28 -8.80
N HIS A 258 -1.42 17.04 -8.30
CA HIS A 258 -1.25 15.81 -9.09
C HIS A 258 -1.99 14.63 -8.46
N GLN A 259 -2.12 13.55 -9.22
CA GLN A 259 -2.56 12.25 -8.77
C GLN A 259 -1.36 11.28 -8.85
N ASP A 260 -1.10 10.49 -7.81
CA ASP A 260 0.00 9.52 -7.84
C ASP A 260 -0.17 8.48 -8.95
N SER A 261 -1.40 8.08 -9.25
CA SER A 261 -1.71 7.16 -10.35
C SER A 261 -1.35 7.71 -11.74
N ALA A 262 -1.21 9.02 -11.87
CA ALA A 262 -0.72 9.65 -13.09
C ALA A 262 0.80 9.55 -13.27
N LEU A 263 1.53 9.32 -12.19
CA LEU A 263 3.00 9.26 -12.17
C LEU A 263 3.53 7.84 -12.04
N ILE A 264 2.82 6.98 -11.31
CA ILE A 264 3.29 5.65 -10.91
C ILE A 264 2.49 4.59 -11.66
N ALA A 265 3.19 3.66 -12.29
CA ALA A 265 2.58 2.56 -13.02
C ALA A 265 2.62 1.25 -12.22
N HIS A 266 1.47 0.59 -12.13
CA HIS A 266 1.30 -0.73 -11.55
C HIS A 266 0.44 -1.61 -12.45
N SER A 267 0.58 -2.94 -12.35
CA SER A 267 -0.31 -3.89 -13.04
C SER A 267 -1.78 -3.75 -12.62
N THR A 268 -2.01 -3.16 -11.45
CA THR A 268 -3.33 -2.82 -10.89
C THR A 268 -3.35 -1.33 -10.60
N GLN A 269 -3.57 -0.51 -11.62
CA GLN A 269 -3.24 0.92 -11.62
C GLN A 269 -3.88 1.78 -10.52
N ARG A 270 -5.02 1.34 -9.95
CA ARG A 270 -5.70 2.06 -8.86
C ARG A 270 -5.63 1.35 -7.52
N GLN A 271 -4.95 0.21 -7.44
CA GLN A 271 -4.84 -0.59 -6.22
C GLN A 271 -3.47 -0.41 -5.57
N PHE A 272 -3.16 0.81 -5.18
CA PHE A 272 -2.07 1.12 -4.28
C PHE A 272 -2.46 2.31 -3.39
N ALA A 273 -1.71 2.56 -2.36
CA ALA A 273 -1.91 3.70 -1.47
C ALA A 273 -0.61 4.46 -1.32
N GLY A 274 -0.69 5.78 -1.30
CA GLY A 274 0.37 6.64 -0.86
C GLY A 274 0.34 6.78 0.66
N LEU A 275 1.51 6.84 1.30
CA LEU A 275 1.70 7.01 2.72
C LEU A 275 2.68 8.15 3.00
N TRP A 276 2.39 8.96 4.02
CA TRP A 276 3.32 9.96 4.53
C TRP A 276 3.48 9.85 6.04
N PHE A 277 4.71 9.66 6.46
CA PHE A 277 5.14 9.64 7.85
C PHE A 277 5.96 10.92 8.11
N GLY A 278 5.41 11.88 8.85
CA GLY A 278 6.20 12.97 9.41
C GLY A 278 7.05 12.43 10.56
N LEU A 279 8.35 12.63 10.53
CA LEU A 279 9.28 12.16 11.56
C LEU A 279 9.59 13.25 12.59
N ASP A 280 9.18 14.46 12.33
CA ASP A 280 9.30 15.63 13.21
C ASP A 280 7.92 16.19 13.52
N ASP A 281 7.84 16.99 14.58
CA ASP A 281 6.67 17.84 14.80
C ASP A 281 6.55 18.84 13.66
N PRO A 282 5.39 18.96 13.03
CA PRO A 282 5.24 19.82 11.88
C PRO A 282 5.37 21.28 12.28
N PRO A 283 6.21 22.08 11.60
CA PRO A 283 6.25 23.50 11.81
C PRO A 283 4.93 24.17 11.39
N ALA A 284 4.61 25.29 12.03
CA ALA A 284 3.40 26.04 11.69
C ALA A 284 3.45 26.52 10.23
N GLY A 285 2.44 26.20 9.45
CA GLY A 285 2.31 26.63 8.06
C GLY A 285 2.79 25.62 7.01
N ASP A 286 3.40 24.52 7.43
CA ASP A 286 3.86 23.47 6.52
C ASP A 286 2.77 22.40 6.36
N ALA A 287 2.29 22.19 5.15
CA ALA A 287 1.17 21.30 4.94
C ALA A 287 1.27 20.52 3.63
N MET A 288 0.95 19.23 3.72
CA MET A 288 0.45 18.48 2.61
C MET A 288 -0.99 18.92 2.35
N HIS A 289 -1.32 19.23 1.12
CA HIS A 289 -2.69 19.60 0.77
C HIS A 289 -3.34 18.50 -0.03
N LEU A 290 -4.57 18.19 0.32
CA LEU A 290 -5.39 17.20 -0.35
C LEU A 290 -6.69 17.86 -0.82
N TYR A 291 -7.30 17.27 -1.86
CA TYR A 291 -8.61 17.67 -2.37
C TYR A 291 -9.61 16.52 -2.13
N PRO A 292 -10.26 16.45 -0.93
CA PRO A 292 -11.13 15.34 -0.56
C PRO A 292 -12.22 15.09 -1.61
N GLY A 293 -12.41 13.82 -1.99
CA GLY A 293 -13.39 13.43 -3.00
C GLY A 293 -12.89 13.48 -4.45
N SER A 294 -11.71 14.06 -4.73
CA SER A 294 -11.16 14.15 -6.08
C SER A 294 -10.75 12.80 -6.69
N HIS A 295 -10.56 11.77 -5.87
CA HIS A 295 -10.31 10.40 -6.32
C HIS A 295 -11.47 9.79 -7.13
N ARG A 296 -12.65 10.43 -7.09
CA ARG A 296 -13.84 10.06 -7.86
C ARG A 296 -14.00 10.83 -9.17
N PHE A 297 -13.02 11.65 -9.53
CA PHE A 297 -13.03 12.31 -10.82
C PHE A 297 -12.98 11.29 -11.97
N PRO A 298 -13.51 11.65 -13.15
CA PRO A 298 -13.28 10.85 -14.35
C PRO A 298 -11.78 10.67 -14.60
N ASP A 299 -11.41 9.52 -15.15
CA ASP A 299 -10.01 9.22 -15.42
C ASP A 299 -9.40 10.17 -16.46
N PHE A 300 -8.30 10.78 -16.08
CA PHE A 300 -7.43 11.48 -17.01
C PHE A 300 -6.51 10.45 -17.70
N ARG A 301 -6.24 10.66 -18.99
CA ARG A 301 -5.49 9.70 -19.81
C ARG A 301 -4.40 10.37 -20.61
N TYR A 302 -3.21 9.80 -20.58
CA TYR A 302 -2.11 10.16 -21.47
C TYR A 302 -2.27 9.43 -22.80
N ALA A 303 -1.97 10.10 -23.91
CA ALA A 303 -2.17 9.59 -25.27
C ALA A 303 -3.56 8.97 -25.47
N GLY A 304 -4.59 9.48 -24.78
CA GLY A 304 -5.97 8.99 -24.82
C GLY A 304 -6.20 7.59 -24.26
N ARG A 305 -5.17 6.92 -23.75
CA ARG A 305 -5.20 5.49 -23.41
C ARG A 305 -4.64 5.15 -22.04
N TYR A 306 -3.51 5.72 -21.64
CA TYR A 306 -2.75 5.29 -20.46
C TYR A 306 -3.11 6.10 -19.22
N LYS A 307 -3.15 5.44 -18.04
CA LYS A 307 -3.40 6.10 -16.78
C LYS A 307 -2.19 6.89 -16.29
N SER A 308 -0.99 6.32 -16.42
CA SER A 308 0.24 6.96 -15.99
C SER A 308 1.08 7.47 -17.15
N VAL A 309 1.77 8.58 -16.93
CA VAL A 309 2.71 9.14 -17.90
C VAL A 309 3.88 8.20 -18.16
N GLU A 310 4.31 7.46 -17.15
CA GLU A 310 5.41 6.50 -17.29
C GLU A 310 5.05 5.34 -18.22
N GLU A 311 3.82 4.80 -18.11
CA GLU A 311 3.34 3.79 -19.03
C GLU A 311 3.23 4.35 -20.46
N ALA A 312 2.71 5.57 -20.58
CA ALA A 312 2.58 6.23 -21.87
C ALA A 312 3.95 6.47 -22.52
N ARG A 313 4.97 6.89 -21.78
CA ARG A 313 6.35 7.06 -22.29
C ARG A 313 6.95 5.76 -22.81
N ARG A 314 6.66 4.64 -22.15
CA ARG A 314 7.15 3.32 -22.57
C ARG A 314 6.44 2.77 -23.83
N MET A 315 5.15 3.02 -23.94
CA MET A 315 4.28 2.33 -24.90
C MET A 315 3.85 3.20 -26.07
N ALA A 316 3.92 4.53 -25.96
CA ALA A 316 3.58 5.46 -27.01
C ALA A 316 4.83 5.94 -27.74
N ALA A 317 4.84 5.81 -29.07
CA ALA A 317 5.86 6.42 -29.91
C ALA A 317 5.57 7.89 -30.10
N GLY A 318 6.20 8.79 -29.33
CA GLY A 318 6.05 10.24 -29.51
C GLY A 318 6.24 11.06 -28.25
N GLY A 319 6.34 12.36 -28.38
CA GLY A 319 6.47 13.28 -27.27
C GLY A 319 5.17 13.44 -26.50
N LEU A 320 5.23 13.37 -25.18
CA LEU A 320 4.06 13.50 -24.28
C LEU A 320 3.93 14.86 -23.60
N ALA A 321 4.81 15.83 -23.93
CA ALA A 321 4.82 17.13 -23.25
C ALA A 321 3.46 17.85 -23.32
N GLU A 322 2.79 17.80 -24.49
CA GLU A 322 1.45 18.35 -24.63
C GLU A 322 0.38 17.59 -23.85
N ASP A 323 0.53 16.27 -23.72
CA ASP A 323 -0.38 15.44 -22.94
C ASP A 323 -0.20 15.69 -21.44
N GLU A 324 1.02 15.89 -20.99
CA GLU A 324 1.34 16.24 -19.60
C GLU A 324 0.73 17.61 -19.24
N ALA A 325 0.90 18.61 -20.09
CA ALA A 325 0.28 19.92 -19.91
C ALA A 325 -1.25 19.86 -19.90
N ARG A 326 -1.85 19.14 -20.85
CA ARG A 326 -3.31 18.91 -20.92
C ARG A 326 -3.85 18.18 -19.71
N HIS A 327 -3.10 17.19 -19.20
CA HIS A 327 -3.49 16.46 -17.99
C HIS A 327 -3.57 17.42 -16.79
N THR A 328 -2.54 18.25 -16.59
CA THR A 328 -2.52 19.24 -15.50
C THR A 328 -3.66 20.24 -15.62
N ASP A 329 -3.90 20.80 -16.81
CA ASP A 329 -4.99 21.74 -17.04
C ASP A 329 -6.35 21.11 -16.83
N SER A 330 -6.53 19.86 -17.26
CA SER A 330 -7.77 19.10 -17.07
C SER A 330 -8.04 18.85 -15.60
N LEU A 331 -7.01 18.47 -14.84
CA LEU A 331 -7.08 18.26 -13.40
C LEU A 331 -7.49 19.54 -12.67
N LEU A 332 -6.79 20.65 -12.92
CA LEU A 332 -7.10 21.94 -12.32
C LEU A 332 -8.51 22.45 -12.69
N THR A 333 -8.94 22.16 -13.91
CA THR A 333 -10.30 22.49 -14.37
C THR A 333 -11.36 21.65 -13.64
N ALA A 334 -11.09 20.35 -13.44
CA ALA A 334 -11.99 19.47 -12.71
C ALA A 334 -12.12 19.88 -11.24
N LEU A 335 -11.02 20.27 -10.59
CA LEU A 335 -11.04 20.79 -9.21
C LEU A 335 -11.93 22.03 -9.09
N ARG A 336 -11.76 23.00 -10.00
CA ARG A 336 -12.57 24.22 -10.02
C ARG A 336 -14.06 23.94 -10.28
N ARG A 337 -14.36 23.09 -11.25
CA ARG A 337 -15.75 22.73 -11.60
C ARG A 337 -16.44 21.90 -10.53
N GLY A 338 -15.69 21.03 -9.87
CA GLY A 338 -16.18 20.20 -8.78
C GLY A 338 -16.41 20.97 -7.47
N GLY A 339 -15.94 22.22 -7.39
CA GLY A 339 -16.03 23.01 -6.16
C GLY A 339 -15.29 22.37 -4.99
N LEU A 340 -14.26 21.54 -5.26
CA LEU A 340 -13.53 20.87 -4.21
C LEU A 340 -12.54 21.82 -3.55
N GLU A 341 -12.67 21.96 -2.24
CA GLU A 341 -11.80 22.79 -1.44
C GLU A 341 -10.52 22.06 -1.06
N ARG A 342 -9.41 22.78 -1.14
CA ARG A 342 -8.12 22.33 -0.67
C ARG A 342 -8.12 22.21 0.86
N ARG A 343 -7.78 21.04 1.37
CA ARG A 343 -7.59 20.82 2.81
C ARG A 343 -6.10 20.69 3.11
N SER A 344 -5.60 21.58 3.95
CA SER A 344 -4.26 21.46 4.51
C SER A 344 -4.25 20.44 5.62
N LEU A 345 -3.33 19.48 5.54
CA LEU A 345 -3.11 18.48 6.58
C LEU A 345 -1.76 18.72 7.25
N THR A 346 -1.82 18.86 8.54
CA THR A 346 -0.65 18.89 9.43
C THR A 346 -0.81 17.70 10.39
N PRO A 347 -0.48 16.46 9.92
CA PRO A 347 -0.70 15.29 10.75
C PRO A 347 0.16 15.38 12.00
N PRO A 348 -0.39 15.04 13.19
CA PRO A 348 0.39 15.06 14.41
C PRO A 348 1.53 14.03 14.34
N HIS A 349 2.60 14.29 15.08
CA HIS A 349 3.62 13.27 15.32
C HIS A 349 2.97 11.98 15.84
N GLY A 350 3.48 10.82 15.46
CA GLY A 350 2.86 9.55 15.82
C GLY A 350 1.69 9.13 14.92
N SER A 351 1.49 9.82 13.77
CA SER A 351 0.47 9.45 12.81
C SER A 351 1.01 9.28 11.40
N VAL A 352 0.22 8.65 10.55
CA VAL A 352 0.48 8.52 9.11
C VAL A 352 -0.74 8.97 8.32
N VAL A 353 -0.51 9.72 7.26
CA VAL A 353 -1.54 10.00 6.25
C VAL A 353 -1.47 8.90 5.20
N VAL A 354 -2.61 8.30 4.88
CA VAL A 354 -2.76 7.29 3.82
C VAL A 354 -3.77 7.81 2.82
N TRP A 355 -3.42 7.83 1.53
CA TRP A 355 -4.31 8.38 0.49
C TRP A 355 -4.43 7.49 -0.73
N HIS A 356 -5.58 7.64 -1.39
CA HIS A 356 -5.92 6.98 -2.64
C HIS A 356 -5.04 7.51 -3.79
N PRO A 357 -4.55 6.66 -4.71
CA PRO A 357 -3.66 7.10 -5.78
C PRO A 357 -4.28 8.12 -6.75
N ASP A 358 -5.61 8.15 -6.85
CA ASP A 358 -6.34 9.14 -7.64
C ASP A 358 -6.74 10.39 -6.84
N LEU A 359 -6.44 10.46 -5.55
CA LEU A 359 -6.66 11.67 -4.77
C LEU A 359 -5.68 12.74 -5.22
N VAL A 360 -6.19 13.92 -5.54
CA VAL A 360 -5.32 15.04 -5.87
C VAL A 360 -4.63 15.54 -4.62
N CYS A 361 -3.32 15.56 -4.67
CA CYS A 361 -2.47 16.08 -3.63
C CYS A 361 -1.48 17.11 -4.18
N GLU A 362 -1.01 17.99 -3.32
CA GLU A 362 0.07 18.94 -3.60
C GLU A 362 0.90 19.16 -2.35
N VAL A 363 2.15 19.56 -2.54
CA VAL A 363 3.06 19.94 -1.45
C VAL A 363 3.51 21.36 -1.70
N THR A 364 3.27 22.25 -0.74
CA THR A 364 3.80 23.62 -0.80
C THR A 364 5.28 23.63 -0.47
N PRO A 365 6.06 24.55 -1.08
CA PRO A 365 7.46 24.67 -0.75
C PRO A 365 7.65 24.99 0.73
N VAL A 366 8.60 24.33 1.36
CA VAL A 366 9.09 24.73 2.69
C VAL A 366 9.87 26.03 2.51
N THR A 367 9.45 27.08 3.21
CA THR A 367 10.16 28.36 3.20
C THR A 367 11.24 28.36 4.27
N GLY A 368 12.51 28.55 3.87
CA GLY A 368 13.66 28.61 4.78
C GLY A 368 14.53 27.36 4.77
N LEU A 369 15.43 27.28 5.74
CA LEU A 369 16.39 26.19 5.91
C LEU A 369 15.87 25.07 6.84
N ASP A 370 14.61 25.12 7.23
CA ASP A 370 14.04 24.17 8.17
C ASP A 370 14.05 22.75 7.63
N VAL A 371 14.55 21.84 8.44
CA VAL A 371 14.54 20.41 8.16
C VAL A 371 13.14 19.88 8.50
N ARG A 372 12.56 19.13 7.59
CA ARG A 372 11.30 18.40 7.77
C ARG A 372 11.48 16.97 7.32
N ARG A 373 11.95 16.16 8.23
CA ARG A 373 12.18 14.75 7.94
C ARG A 373 10.86 14.01 7.71
N GLY A 374 10.85 13.19 6.70
CA GLY A 374 9.69 12.35 6.43
C GLY A 374 10.00 11.17 5.52
N ILE A 375 9.11 10.21 5.56
CA ILE A 375 9.13 9.06 4.67
C ILE A 375 7.81 9.03 3.90
N ARG A 376 7.91 9.02 2.58
CA ARG A 376 6.82 8.73 1.67
C ARG A 376 6.96 7.29 1.18
N ALA A 377 5.85 6.57 1.11
CA ALA A 377 5.86 5.20 0.59
C ALA A 377 4.65 4.95 -0.29
N TRP A 378 4.79 3.99 -1.20
CA TRP A 378 3.70 3.47 -2.02
C TRP A 378 3.59 1.98 -1.75
N VAL A 379 2.41 1.59 -1.28
CA VAL A 379 2.12 0.22 -0.86
C VAL A 379 0.95 -0.29 -1.68
N CYS A 380 1.10 -1.49 -2.22
CA CYS A 380 0.10 -2.15 -3.05
C CYS A 380 -0.18 -3.58 -2.55
N PRO A 381 -1.24 -4.24 -3.05
CA PRO A 381 -1.46 -5.64 -2.75
C PRO A 381 -0.31 -6.50 -3.27
N ARG A 382 0.02 -7.58 -2.55
CA ARG A 382 1.10 -8.53 -2.89
C ARG A 382 1.08 -9.00 -4.33
N PHE A 383 -0.10 -9.19 -4.91
CA PHE A 383 -0.25 -9.67 -6.28
C PHE A 383 0.01 -8.60 -7.36
N ALA A 384 0.03 -7.31 -7.00
CA ALA A 384 0.34 -6.24 -7.93
C ALA A 384 1.81 -6.29 -8.33
N THR A 385 2.09 -5.94 -9.57
CA THR A 385 3.45 -5.81 -10.08
C THR A 385 3.74 -4.33 -10.34
N PRO A 386 4.65 -3.72 -9.57
CA PRO A 386 5.14 -2.38 -9.90
C PRO A 386 5.82 -2.42 -11.25
N LEU A 387 5.46 -1.49 -12.15
CA LEU A 387 6.02 -1.41 -13.49
C LEU A 387 7.17 -0.39 -13.47
N TYR A 388 8.32 -0.81 -12.98
CA TYR A 388 9.54 -0.01 -13.04
C TYR A 388 10.06 0.06 -14.49
N ALA A 389 10.66 1.20 -14.83
CA ALA A 389 11.02 1.51 -16.22
C ALA A 389 11.92 0.46 -16.90
N GLU A 390 12.75 -0.25 -16.16
CA GLU A 390 13.81 -1.03 -16.77
C GLU A 390 13.88 -2.51 -16.31
N ARG A 391 13.16 -2.94 -15.29
CA ARG A 391 13.35 -4.28 -14.70
C ARG A 391 12.09 -4.85 -14.07
N ALA A 392 11.95 -6.18 -14.19
CA ALA A 392 10.98 -6.91 -13.37
C ALA A 392 11.42 -6.83 -11.90
N PRO A 393 10.52 -6.43 -10.97
CA PRO A 393 10.87 -6.30 -9.57
C PRO A 393 11.11 -7.66 -8.93
N ILE A 394 12.22 -7.77 -8.20
CA ILE A 394 12.43 -8.87 -7.27
C ILE A 394 11.73 -8.54 -5.97
N ARG A 395 10.87 -9.45 -5.53
CA ARG A 395 10.15 -9.31 -4.27
C ARG A 395 10.95 -9.98 -3.18
N LEU A 396 11.30 -9.22 -2.17
CA LEU A 396 11.96 -9.71 -0.97
C LEU A 396 10.93 -9.85 0.15
N CYS A 397 11.09 -10.87 0.99
CA CYS A 397 10.25 -11.05 2.13
C CYS A 397 10.58 -9.97 3.18
N ALA A 398 9.58 -9.23 3.59
CA ALA A 398 9.64 -8.34 4.74
C ALA A 398 9.15 -9.05 6.00
N GLN A 399 8.84 -8.29 7.04
CA GLN A 399 8.25 -8.83 8.26
C GLN A 399 6.86 -9.42 7.98
N GLU A 400 6.52 -10.54 8.61
CA GLU A 400 5.14 -11.05 8.74
C GLU A 400 4.41 -11.41 7.43
N GLY A 401 5.14 -11.84 6.40
CA GLY A 401 4.56 -12.26 5.10
C GLY A 401 4.16 -11.11 4.20
N HIS A 402 4.57 -9.90 4.54
CA HIS A 402 4.57 -8.78 3.63
C HIS A 402 5.87 -8.76 2.82
N PHE A 403 5.87 -8.03 1.72
CA PHE A 403 6.95 -8.00 0.74
C PHE A 403 7.40 -6.56 0.49
N PHE A 404 8.60 -6.44 -0.02
CA PHE A 404 9.10 -5.20 -0.58
C PHE A 404 9.83 -5.46 -1.89
N ALA A 405 9.87 -4.46 -2.75
CA ALA A 405 10.58 -4.47 -4.01
C ALA A 405 11.20 -3.09 -4.24
N SER A 406 12.20 -3.01 -5.09
CA SER A 406 12.84 -1.74 -5.41
C SER A 406 12.98 -1.56 -6.91
N GLY A 407 12.73 -0.34 -7.37
CA GLY A 407 13.05 0.11 -8.72
C GLY A 407 14.47 0.69 -8.81
N ALA A 408 14.98 1.23 -7.72
CA ALA A 408 16.29 1.86 -7.65
C ALA A 408 17.43 0.85 -7.46
N TYR A 409 17.20 -0.19 -6.64
CA TYR A 409 18.23 -1.17 -6.27
C TYR A 409 17.90 -2.53 -6.88
N ALA A 410 18.55 -2.87 -7.96
CA ALA A 410 18.38 -4.17 -8.56
C ALA A 410 19.33 -5.20 -7.91
N GLN A 411 18.78 -6.29 -7.41
CA GLN A 411 19.48 -7.54 -7.08
C GLN A 411 20.62 -7.46 -6.05
N ARG A 412 20.59 -6.53 -5.13
CA ARG A 412 21.46 -6.55 -3.95
C ARG A 412 20.68 -7.03 -2.73
N GLU A 413 21.35 -7.73 -1.83
CA GLU A 413 20.79 -7.92 -0.48
C GLU A 413 20.58 -6.55 0.16
N PRO A 414 19.50 -6.37 0.95
CA PRO A 414 19.28 -5.11 1.66
C PRO A 414 20.50 -4.73 2.49
N LEU A 415 20.86 -3.46 2.45
CA LEU A 415 21.91 -2.90 3.30
C LEU A 415 21.33 -2.78 4.72
N ASP A 416 21.51 -3.78 5.55
CA ASP A 416 21.10 -3.76 6.98
C ASP A 416 22.30 -3.73 7.90
#